data_eccb98d6c0e9234f312b5607ff008427
#
_entry.id   eccb98d6c0e9234f312b5607ff008427
#
_cell.length_a   1.000
_cell.length_b   1.000
_cell.length_c   1.000
_cell.angle_alpha   90.00
_cell.angle_beta   90.00
_cell.angle_gamma   90.00
#
_symmetry.space_group_name_H-M   'P 1'
#
loop_
_entity.id
_entity.type
_entity.pdbx_description
1 polymer ?
#
loop_
_entity_poly.entity_id
_entity_poly.type
_entity_poly.pdbx_seq_one_letter_code
_entity_poly.pdbx_strand_id
1 'polypeptide(L)'
;RNIKYSINGIHIPSSAVISNISNPSDDELLSEYNASKDDFKHEELRNVLYCYWKKEPSLEDSNKIKLFANELAVRARKGEDFFDLANEFSQDPGNQANNNGGDLGWFSKGRMVKPFEEAAFKAPKGSITDPVKSRFGYHIINVRDKRKSKDNKDEILASHILLKINASA
;
A
#
# COMPACT_ATOMS: atom_id res chain seq x y z
N ARG A 1 6.61 44.51 38.91
CA ARG A 1 5.41 45.38 39.07
C ARG A 1 4.20 44.46 39.13
N ASN A 2 3.57 44.33 40.33
CA ASN A 2 2.31 43.59 40.44
C ASN A 2 1.20 44.59 40.13
N ILE A 3 0.52 44.37 39.02
CA ILE A 3 -0.65 45.14 38.63
C ILE A 3 -1.89 44.40 39.17
N LYS A 4 -2.63 45.09 40.06
CA LYS A 4 -3.90 44.59 40.60
C LYS A 4 -5.05 45.18 39.78
N TYR A 5 -5.91 44.33 39.26
CA TYR A 5 -7.15 44.76 38.61
C TYR A 5 -8.32 44.53 39.56
N SER A 6 -9.25 45.47 39.61
CA SER A 6 -10.56 45.32 40.25
C SER A 6 -11.60 45.26 39.16
N ILE A 7 -12.39 44.18 39.13
CA ILE A 7 -13.46 43.99 38.17
C ILE A 7 -14.75 43.91 38.92
N ASN A 8 -15.70 44.80 38.56
CA ASN A 8 -17.09 44.73 39.04
C ASN A 8 -17.93 44.08 37.94
N GLY A 9 -18.60 42.98 38.23
CA GLY A 9 -19.46 42.27 37.28
C GLY A 9 -20.73 41.76 37.95
N ILE A 10 -21.78 41.63 37.18
CA ILE A 10 -23.03 41.00 37.60
C ILE A 10 -23.02 39.58 37.05
N HIS A 11 -23.11 38.62 37.92
CA HIS A 11 -23.27 37.23 37.54
C HIS A 11 -24.74 36.82 37.70
N ILE A 12 -25.40 36.49 36.59
CA ILE A 12 -26.78 35.98 36.58
C ILE A 12 -26.65 34.45 36.30
N PRO A 13 -26.91 33.60 37.28
CA PRO A 13 -26.86 32.16 37.03
C PRO A 13 -28.00 31.75 36.08
N SER A 14 -27.71 30.81 35.16
CA SER A 14 -28.71 30.33 34.20
C SER A 14 -29.98 29.78 34.89
N SER A 15 -29.84 29.20 36.08
CA SER A 15 -30.97 28.73 36.88
C SER A 15 -31.96 29.85 37.28
N ALA A 16 -31.52 31.08 37.41
CA ALA A 16 -32.39 32.22 37.72
C ALA A 16 -33.27 32.64 36.53
N VAL A 17 -32.86 32.27 35.30
CA VAL A 17 -33.62 32.58 34.08
C VAL A 17 -34.49 31.39 33.67
N ILE A 18 -34.00 30.17 33.81
CA ILE A 18 -34.69 28.93 33.39
C ILE A 18 -35.95 28.67 34.23
N SER A 19 -35.97 29.08 35.50
CA SER A 19 -37.13 28.84 36.39
C SER A 19 -38.43 29.58 35.94
N ASN A 20 -38.31 30.56 35.04
CA ASN A 20 -39.41 31.34 34.54
C ASN A 20 -39.83 31.02 33.09
N ILE A 21 -39.20 30.00 32.47
CA ILE A 21 -39.54 29.59 31.11
C ILE A 21 -40.57 28.48 31.21
N SER A 22 -41.80 28.74 30.75
CA SER A 22 -42.78 27.67 30.56
C SER A 22 -42.38 26.76 29.40
N ASN A 23 -42.74 25.50 29.48
CA ASN A 23 -42.60 24.63 28.31
C ASN A 23 -43.43 25.18 27.15
N PRO A 24 -42.90 25.23 25.94
CA PRO A 24 -43.65 25.68 24.78
C PRO A 24 -44.85 24.77 24.55
N SER A 25 -45.95 25.33 24.05
CA SER A 25 -47.13 24.58 23.61
C SER A 25 -46.82 23.81 22.31
N ASP A 26 -47.64 22.81 22.00
CA ASP A 26 -47.52 22.03 20.75
C ASP A 26 -47.69 22.94 19.52
N ASP A 27 -48.51 23.96 19.58
CA ASP A 27 -48.70 24.93 18.50
C ASP A 27 -47.44 25.79 18.27
N GLU A 28 -46.79 26.24 19.35
CA GLU A 28 -45.52 26.98 19.28
C GLU A 28 -44.41 26.10 18.70
N LEU A 29 -44.32 24.82 19.13
CA LEU A 29 -43.35 23.86 18.59
C LEU A 29 -43.60 23.61 17.10
N LEU A 30 -44.85 23.42 16.70
CA LEU A 30 -45.23 23.22 15.31
C LEU A 30 -44.92 24.44 14.42
N SER A 31 -45.18 25.63 14.95
CA SER A 31 -44.87 26.90 14.26
C SER A 31 -43.36 27.01 14.03
N GLU A 32 -42.55 26.81 15.05
CA GLU A 32 -41.10 26.87 14.96
C GLU A 32 -40.53 25.79 14.02
N TYR A 33 -41.03 24.55 14.12
CA TYR A 33 -40.66 23.48 13.19
C TYR A 33 -40.94 23.85 11.74
N ASN A 34 -42.11 24.41 11.44
CA ASN A 34 -42.46 24.80 10.08
C ASN A 34 -41.61 25.99 9.57
N ALA A 35 -41.20 26.90 10.44
CA ALA A 35 -40.34 28.03 10.12
C ALA A 35 -38.89 27.59 9.81
N SER A 36 -38.39 26.58 10.51
CA SER A 36 -37.02 26.05 10.38
C SER A 36 -36.94 24.68 9.68
N LYS A 37 -38.02 24.28 8.99
CA LYS A 37 -38.12 22.94 8.37
C LYS A 37 -37.00 22.62 7.41
N ASP A 38 -36.45 23.61 6.71
CA ASP A 38 -35.37 23.42 5.76
C ASP A 38 -34.03 23.10 6.44
N ASP A 39 -33.85 23.55 7.69
CA ASP A 39 -32.65 23.24 8.50
C ASP A 39 -32.60 21.77 8.93
N PHE A 40 -33.76 21.08 8.90
CA PHE A 40 -33.88 19.65 9.24
C PHE A 40 -33.90 18.74 7.99
N LYS A 41 -33.75 19.32 6.80
CA LYS A 41 -33.63 18.51 5.59
C LYS A 41 -32.29 17.80 5.59
N HIS A 42 -32.38 16.48 5.58
CA HIS A 42 -31.20 15.61 5.32
C HIS A 42 -31.27 15.11 3.88
N GLU A 43 -30.11 14.99 3.28
CA GLU A 43 -29.99 14.24 2.01
C GLU A 43 -30.50 12.80 2.20
N GLU A 44 -30.99 12.21 1.12
CA GLU A 44 -31.48 10.83 1.16
C GLU A 44 -30.37 9.89 1.62
N LEU A 45 -30.49 9.32 2.81
CA LEU A 45 -29.56 8.35 3.37
C LEU A 45 -30.03 6.94 3.06
N ARG A 46 -29.14 6.12 2.58
CA ARG A 46 -29.40 4.69 2.35
C ARG A 46 -28.46 3.86 3.21
N ASN A 47 -29.01 2.98 4.01
CA ASN A 47 -28.24 1.98 4.70
C ASN A 47 -28.05 0.79 3.75
N VAL A 48 -26.78 0.52 3.39
CA VAL A 48 -26.44 -0.61 2.53
C VAL A 48 -25.68 -1.64 3.35
N LEU A 49 -26.18 -2.86 3.37
CA LEU A 49 -25.45 -4.02 3.87
C LEU A 49 -24.78 -4.68 2.67
N TYR A 50 -23.46 -4.85 2.75
CA TYR A 50 -22.73 -5.58 1.74
C TYR A 50 -21.86 -6.66 2.39
N CYS A 51 -21.65 -7.74 1.67
CA CYS A 51 -20.75 -8.80 2.04
C CYS A 51 -19.65 -8.88 0.97
N TYR A 52 -18.40 -8.90 1.40
CA TYR A 52 -17.29 -9.14 0.48
C TYR A 52 -16.38 -10.23 1.03
N TRP A 53 -15.76 -10.97 0.15
CA TRP A 53 -14.69 -11.89 0.48
C TRP A 53 -13.53 -11.70 -0.48
N LYS A 54 -12.35 -11.81 0.08
CA LYS A 54 -11.13 -11.72 -0.72
C LYS A 54 -10.92 -13.03 -1.46
N LYS A 55 -10.83 -12.95 -2.79
CA LYS A 55 -10.48 -14.11 -3.60
C LYS A 55 -8.98 -14.36 -3.51
N GLU A 56 -8.59 -15.47 -2.91
CA GLU A 56 -7.19 -15.86 -2.82
C GLU A 56 -6.78 -16.62 -4.09
N PRO A 57 -5.52 -16.43 -4.57
CA PRO A 57 -5.01 -17.17 -5.71
C PRO A 57 -5.00 -18.68 -5.45
N SER A 58 -5.42 -19.44 -6.43
CA SER A 58 -5.41 -20.90 -6.39
C SER A 58 -4.00 -21.46 -6.60
N LEU A 59 -3.84 -22.77 -6.35
CA LEU A 59 -2.61 -23.48 -6.72
C LEU A 59 -2.38 -23.46 -8.23
N GLU A 60 -3.46 -23.51 -9.02
CA GLU A 60 -3.40 -23.42 -10.48
C GLU A 60 -2.87 -22.06 -10.93
N ASP A 61 -3.35 -20.96 -10.34
CA ASP A 61 -2.83 -19.62 -10.61
C ASP A 61 -1.33 -19.52 -10.30
N SER A 62 -0.92 -20.05 -9.14
CA SER A 62 0.49 -20.09 -8.76
C SER A 62 1.33 -20.91 -9.76
N ASN A 63 0.82 -22.03 -10.24
CA ASN A 63 1.53 -22.87 -11.20
C ASN A 63 1.64 -22.23 -12.59
N LYS A 64 0.59 -21.56 -13.07
CA LYS A 64 0.62 -20.78 -14.32
C LYS A 64 1.71 -19.71 -14.27
N ILE A 65 1.76 -18.93 -13.19
CA ILE A 65 2.78 -17.88 -13.03
C ILE A 65 4.19 -18.48 -12.91
N LYS A 66 4.33 -19.61 -12.21
CA LYS A 66 5.62 -20.34 -12.14
C LYS A 66 6.13 -20.80 -13.50
N LEU A 67 5.24 -21.37 -14.33
CA LEU A 67 5.59 -21.81 -15.69
C LEU A 67 6.03 -20.62 -16.54
N PHE A 68 5.29 -19.52 -16.50
CA PHE A 68 5.65 -18.29 -17.21
C PHE A 68 6.98 -17.70 -16.72
N ALA A 69 7.22 -17.69 -15.39
CA ALA A 69 8.49 -17.26 -14.83
C ALA A 69 9.66 -18.13 -15.32
N ASN A 70 9.47 -19.44 -15.41
CA ASN A 70 10.49 -20.35 -15.97
C ASN A 70 10.77 -20.04 -17.45
N GLU A 71 9.73 -19.80 -18.24
CA GLU A 71 9.88 -19.40 -19.64
C GLU A 71 10.73 -18.15 -19.79
N LEU A 72 10.42 -17.09 -19.05
CA LEU A 72 11.19 -15.84 -19.07
C LEU A 72 12.65 -16.05 -18.63
N ALA A 73 12.88 -16.86 -17.59
CA ALA A 73 14.23 -17.18 -17.15
C ALA A 73 15.03 -17.93 -18.24
N VAL A 74 14.39 -18.81 -19.00
CA VAL A 74 15.00 -19.53 -20.13
C VAL A 74 15.28 -18.57 -21.29
N ARG A 75 14.36 -17.66 -21.63
CA ARG A 75 14.56 -16.62 -22.68
C ARG A 75 15.77 -15.76 -22.36
N ALA A 76 15.83 -15.25 -21.13
CA ALA A 76 16.94 -14.43 -20.66
C ALA A 76 18.29 -15.18 -20.70
N ARG A 77 18.32 -16.47 -20.29
CA ARG A 77 19.53 -17.30 -20.35
C ARG A 77 19.98 -17.63 -21.78
N LYS A 78 19.05 -17.60 -22.74
CA LYS A 78 19.35 -17.75 -24.19
C LYS A 78 19.87 -16.48 -24.85
N GLY A 79 19.99 -15.39 -24.09
CA GLY A 79 20.59 -14.14 -24.58
C GLY A 79 19.59 -13.04 -24.94
N GLU A 80 18.29 -13.23 -24.66
CA GLU A 80 17.33 -12.14 -24.76
C GLU A 80 17.62 -11.08 -23.68
N ASP A 81 17.51 -9.81 -24.06
CA ASP A 81 17.89 -8.73 -23.14
C ASP A 81 17.03 -8.70 -21.89
N PHE A 82 17.68 -8.84 -20.74
CA PHE A 82 16.98 -8.86 -19.45
C PHE A 82 16.30 -7.52 -19.12
N PHE A 83 16.87 -6.41 -19.61
CA PHE A 83 16.30 -5.08 -19.43
C PHE A 83 14.95 -4.97 -20.14
N ASP A 84 14.90 -5.42 -21.40
CA ASP A 84 13.66 -5.41 -22.18
C ASP A 84 12.61 -6.34 -21.59
N LEU A 85 13.00 -7.55 -21.21
CA LEU A 85 12.12 -8.50 -20.52
C LEU A 85 11.56 -7.95 -19.21
N ALA A 86 12.38 -7.24 -18.42
CA ALA A 86 11.93 -6.63 -17.19
C ALA A 86 10.95 -5.49 -17.43
N ASN A 87 11.19 -4.65 -18.43
CA ASN A 87 10.28 -3.54 -18.76
C ASN A 87 8.95 -4.05 -19.33
N GLU A 88 8.96 -5.14 -20.08
CA GLU A 88 7.75 -5.72 -20.69
C GLU A 88 6.90 -6.50 -19.67
N PHE A 89 7.54 -7.33 -18.84
CA PHE A 89 6.83 -8.32 -18.03
C PHE A 89 6.84 -8.07 -16.52
N SER A 90 7.75 -7.24 -16.00
CA SER A 90 7.84 -7.04 -14.56
C SER A 90 6.65 -6.25 -14.01
N GLN A 91 6.04 -6.81 -12.97
CA GLN A 91 4.97 -6.17 -12.20
C GLN A 91 5.50 -5.50 -10.91
N ASP A 92 6.81 -5.27 -10.86
CA ASP A 92 7.41 -4.47 -9.79
C ASP A 92 7.05 -3.00 -9.95
N PRO A 93 6.47 -2.35 -8.91
CA PRO A 93 6.08 -0.95 -9.02
C PRO A 93 7.24 0.00 -9.35
N GLY A 94 8.44 -0.29 -8.85
CA GLY A 94 9.62 0.52 -9.12
C GLY A 94 10.03 0.46 -10.59
N ASN A 95 9.98 -0.72 -11.20
CA ASN A 95 10.27 -0.89 -12.63
C ASN A 95 9.18 -0.27 -13.50
N GLN A 96 7.90 -0.47 -13.15
CA GLN A 96 6.78 0.09 -13.90
C GLN A 96 6.77 1.62 -13.92
N ALA A 97 7.23 2.26 -12.84
CA ALA A 97 7.29 3.72 -12.76
C ALA A 97 8.47 4.32 -13.55
N ASN A 98 9.59 3.60 -13.67
CA ASN A 98 10.86 4.16 -14.14
C ASN A 98 11.39 3.50 -15.41
N ASN A 99 10.83 2.39 -15.89
CA ASN A 99 11.34 1.58 -17.00
C ASN A 99 12.85 1.32 -16.90
N ASN A 100 13.29 0.92 -15.70
CA ASN A 100 14.72 0.79 -15.38
C ASN A 100 15.28 -0.63 -15.57
N GLY A 101 14.54 -1.50 -16.28
CA GLY A 101 14.96 -2.89 -16.51
C GLY A 101 15.03 -3.73 -15.24
N GLY A 102 14.22 -3.38 -14.23
CA GLY A 102 14.20 -4.05 -12.94
C GLY A 102 15.45 -3.82 -12.09
N ASP A 103 16.22 -2.77 -12.36
CA ASP A 103 17.47 -2.47 -11.67
C ASP A 103 17.24 -2.14 -10.18
N LEU A 104 17.87 -2.91 -9.30
CA LEU A 104 17.85 -2.73 -7.86
C LEU A 104 19.08 -1.99 -7.32
N GLY A 105 20.05 -1.72 -8.19
CA GLY A 105 21.35 -1.19 -7.77
C GLY A 105 22.13 -2.16 -6.88
N TRP A 106 23.10 -1.61 -6.14
CA TRP A 106 23.88 -2.35 -5.16
C TRP A 106 23.11 -2.50 -3.84
N PHE A 107 23.02 -3.71 -3.33
CA PHE A 107 22.41 -3.98 -2.02
C PHE A 107 23.18 -5.03 -1.23
N SER A 108 23.13 -4.91 0.09
CA SER A 108 23.68 -5.85 1.06
C SER A 108 22.59 -6.72 1.67
N LYS A 109 22.99 -7.76 2.43
CA LYS A 109 22.04 -8.60 3.18
C LYS A 109 21.17 -7.78 4.13
N GLY A 110 19.93 -8.20 4.31
CA GLY A 110 18.94 -7.55 5.18
C GLY A 110 18.09 -6.47 4.46
N ARG A 111 18.31 -6.23 3.16
CA ARG A 111 17.58 -5.22 2.38
C ARG A 111 16.39 -5.82 1.61
N MET A 112 16.45 -7.10 1.27
CA MET A 112 15.45 -7.79 0.46
C MET A 112 14.72 -8.85 1.27
N VAL A 113 13.61 -9.36 0.73
CA VAL A 113 12.91 -10.49 1.36
C VAL A 113 13.79 -11.74 1.34
N LYS A 114 13.75 -12.51 2.43
CA LYS A 114 14.66 -13.62 2.68
C LYS A 114 14.82 -14.61 1.50
N PRO A 115 13.75 -15.12 0.86
CA PRO A 115 13.93 -16.06 -0.27
C PRO A 115 14.66 -15.43 -1.47
N PHE A 116 14.39 -14.16 -1.77
CA PHE A 116 15.07 -13.43 -2.83
C PHE A 116 16.55 -13.24 -2.51
N GLU A 117 16.84 -12.80 -1.29
CA GLU A 117 18.20 -12.54 -0.83
C GLU A 117 19.06 -13.81 -0.86
N GLU A 118 18.55 -14.92 -0.31
CA GLU A 118 19.27 -16.19 -0.31
C GLU A 118 19.60 -16.65 -1.73
N ALA A 119 18.66 -16.55 -2.66
CA ALA A 119 18.88 -16.93 -4.05
C ALA A 119 19.91 -16.01 -4.74
N ALA A 120 19.78 -14.68 -4.56
CA ALA A 120 20.69 -13.69 -5.16
C ALA A 120 22.12 -13.86 -4.67
N PHE A 121 22.31 -14.04 -3.35
CA PHE A 121 23.64 -14.18 -2.76
C PHE A 121 24.30 -15.53 -3.10
N LYS A 122 23.49 -16.60 -3.26
CA LYS A 122 23.97 -17.93 -3.67
C LYS A 122 24.35 -18.01 -5.14
N ALA A 123 23.62 -17.31 -6.01
CA ALA A 123 23.83 -17.36 -7.47
C ALA A 123 25.20 -16.79 -7.86
N PRO A 124 25.89 -17.32 -8.86
CA PRO A 124 27.14 -16.77 -9.37
C PRO A 124 26.96 -15.36 -9.96
N LYS A 125 28.06 -14.58 -10.01
CA LYS A 125 28.10 -13.33 -10.80
C LYS A 125 27.82 -13.64 -12.28
N GLY A 126 27.05 -12.81 -12.96
CA GLY A 126 26.67 -12.95 -14.36
C GLY A 126 25.59 -14.00 -14.62
N SER A 127 24.95 -14.56 -13.58
CA SER A 127 23.94 -15.58 -13.74
C SER A 127 22.53 -15.08 -13.53
N ILE A 128 21.57 -15.76 -14.15
CA ILE A 128 20.14 -15.58 -13.98
C ILE A 128 19.61 -16.76 -13.17
N THR A 129 18.92 -16.46 -12.06
CA THR A 129 18.39 -17.50 -11.15
C THR A 129 17.20 -18.24 -11.76
N ASP A 130 16.89 -19.41 -11.21
CA ASP A 130 15.55 -19.97 -11.35
C ASP A 130 14.52 -19.06 -10.64
N PRO A 131 13.23 -19.13 -11.03
CA PRO A 131 12.19 -18.35 -10.37
C PRO A 131 12.09 -18.64 -8.88
N VAL A 132 12.19 -17.60 -8.06
CA VAL A 132 12.17 -17.66 -6.60
C VAL A 132 10.82 -17.16 -6.09
N LYS A 133 10.09 -17.98 -5.34
CA LYS A 133 8.80 -17.61 -4.77
C LYS A 133 8.99 -16.78 -3.49
N SER A 134 8.29 -15.67 -3.40
CA SER A 134 8.16 -14.84 -2.20
C SER A 134 6.69 -14.53 -1.90
N ARG A 135 6.44 -13.74 -0.86
CA ARG A 135 5.09 -13.22 -0.57
C ARG A 135 4.53 -12.28 -1.66
N PHE A 136 5.38 -11.76 -2.53
CA PHE A 136 5.00 -10.84 -3.61
C PHE A 136 4.71 -11.55 -4.93
N GLY A 137 5.15 -12.79 -5.10
CA GLY A 137 5.06 -13.55 -6.34
C GLY A 137 6.35 -14.30 -6.65
N TYR A 138 6.60 -14.54 -7.93
CA TYR A 138 7.84 -15.14 -8.43
C TYR A 138 8.81 -14.07 -8.90
N HIS A 139 10.07 -14.20 -8.51
CA HIS A 139 11.17 -13.32 -8.91
C HIS A 139 12.16 -14.08 -9.77
N ILE A 140 12.56 -13.49 -10.88
CA ILE A 140 13.72 -13.91 -11.68
C ILE A 140 14.80 -12.87 -11.41
N ILE A 141 15.99 -13.29 -11.01
CA ILE A 141 17.05 -12.38 -10.56
C ILE A 141 18.24 -12.52 -11.52
N ASN A 142 18.67 -11.41 -12.08
CA ASN A 142 19.91 -11.30 -12.84
C ASN A 142 20.99 -10.72 -11.93
N VAL A 143 21.94 -11.52 -11.51
CA VAL A 143 23.08 -11.10 -10.67
C VAL A 143 24.19 -10.58 -11.57
N ARG A 144 24.24 -9.25 -11.75
CA ARG A 144 25.20 -8.60 -12.65
C ARG A 144 26.61 -8.56 -12.08
N ASP A 145 26.75 -8.23 -10.80
CA ASP A 145 28.06 -8.14 -10.14
C ASP A 145 28.00 -8.43 -8.65
N LYS A 146 29.16 -8.68 -8.04
CA LYS A 146 29.36 -8.88 -6.60
C LYS A 146 30.60 -8.17 -6.14
N ARG A 147 30.56 -7.52 -4.97
CA ARG A 147 31.71 -6.85 -4.37
C ARG A 147 31.67 -6.89 -2.84
N LYS A 148 32.76 -6.50 -2.23
CA LYS A 148 32.81 -6.10 -0.81
C LYS A 148 32.63 -4.59 -0.73
N SER A 149 31.76 -4.15 0.18
CA SER A 149 31.65 -2.72 0.51
C SER A 149 32.86 -2.21 1.28
N LYS A 150 32.93 -0.88 1.51
CA LYS A 150 33.97 -0.28 2.36
C LYS A 150 33.97 -0.87 3.79
N ASP A 151 32.82 -1.29 4.28
CA ASP A 151 32.63 -1.92 5.60
C ASP A 151 32.83 -3.46 5.56
N ASN A 152 33.45 -3.99 4.52
CA ASN A 152 33.70 -5.42 4.32
C ASN A 152 32.43 -6.30 4.27
N LYS A 153 31.25 -5.71 3.93
CA LYS A 153 30.00 -6.44 3.73
C LYS A 153 29.88 -6.88 2.29
N ASP A 154 29.29 -8.06 2.08
CA ASP A 154 28.98 -8.54 0.73
C ASP A 154 27.86 -7.68 0.14
N GLU A 155 28.06 -7.17 -1.07
CA GLU A 155 27.08 -6.45 -1.86
C GLU A 155 26.91 -7.09 -3.24
N ILE A 156 25.68 -7.05 -3.72
CA ILE A 156 25.28 -7.56 -5.03
C ILE A 156 24.68 -6.43 -5.85
N LEU A 157 25.07 -6.35 -7.11
CA LEU A 157 24.40 -5.56 -8.13
C LEU A 157 23.47 -6.50 -8.91
N ALA A 158 22.17 -6.28 -8.85
CA ALA A 158 21.22 -7.14 -9.54
C ALA A 158 20.04 -6.36 -10.15
N SER A 159 19.43 -7.00 -11.14
CA SER A 159 18.12 -6.63 -11.67
C SER A 159 17.14 -7.79 -11.44
N HIS A 160 15.84 -7.49 -11.41
CA HIS A 160 14.84 -8.53 -11.23
C HIS A 160 13.58 -8.33 -12.08
N ILE A 161 12.88 -9.43 -12.34
CA ILE A 161 11.53 -9.44 -12.87
C ILE A 161 10.61 -10.00 -11.78
N LEU A 162 9.57 -9.26 -11.41
CA LEU A 162 8.54 -9.71 -10.48
C LEU A 162 7.27 -10.07 -11.24
N LEU A 163 6.78 -11.28 -11.01
CA LEU A 163 5.48 -11.76 -11.50
C LEU A 163 4.56 -12.03 -10.32
N LYS A 164 3.53 -11.22 -10.13
CA LYS A 164 2.56 -11.36 -9.04
C LYS A 164 1.64 -12.55 -9.29
N ILE A 165 1.23 -13.22 -8.22
CA ILE A 165 0.24 -14.27 -8.29
C ILE A 165 -1.11 -13.65 -7.93
N ASN A 166 -1.97 -13.46 -8.94
CA ASN A 166 -3.31 -12.94 -8.78
C ASN A 166 -4.33 -14.06 -8.92
N ALA A 167 -5.46 -13.98 -8.21
CA ALA A 167 -6.56 -14.90 -8.41
C ALA A 167 -7.14 -14.71 -9.81
N SER A 168 -7.33 -15.79 -10.56
CA SER A 168 -8.03 -15.77 -11.85
C SER A 168 -9.49 -15.35 -11.68
N ALA A 169 -10.06 -14.72 -12.70
CA ALA A 169 -11.45 -14.25 -12.72
C ALA A 169 -12.48 -15.38 -12.51
#